data_06ae7b6530a42fd1e243e0bb84310bca
#
_entry.id   06ae7b6530a42fd1e243e0bb84310bca
#
_cell.length_a   1.000
_cell.length_b   1.000
_cell.length_c   1.000
_cell.angle_alpha   90.00
_cell.angle_beta   90.00
_cell.angle_gamma   90.00
#
_symmetry.space_group_name_H-M   'P 1'
#
loop_
_entity.id
_entity.type
_entity.pdbx_description
1 polymer ?
#
loop_
_entity_poly.entity_id
_entity_poly.type
_entity_poly.pdbx_seq_one_letter_code
_entity_poly.pdbx_strand_id
1 'polypeptide(L)'
;MKKIPNRQVHLDFHTSEMIDQVGSKFSAEEFADTLKNANVEAVTLFTRCHHGNLYYDSTKYPERIHPHLKVKDMYREQAKECRKKGIKVYLYTTICWDIRVAAEHPEWVAIDDYARISRRETGNIFEDPGFHVDLCINSPYREFCKEQIADALENCPVDGVLVDASFVVECCCPRCRKSMLEKHLNPADPQDRKKHAWQIYYDFVREMTDYLHEIDSDYDIFFNKGHVGAQDIPVRDCFDYVAVESQPANCGYMDFPVSARYLRTWGVPVVGMTGRFLTGWGDNNSYRNQAALEYESFSALSYGGLCNIGDQLPPSGQLDKDMYGVIGDVFRQVKEKEPWCEDVTALSEMAVFNPEEFYGGAPGTVNPHAEGVCRMLQE
;
A
#
# COMPACT_ATOMS: atom_id res chain seq x y z
N MET A 1 13.27 -18.34 -1.15
CA MET A 1 12.39 -17.18 -1.13
C MET A 1 11.10 -17.52 -1.86
N LYS A 2 9.94 -17.04 -1.37
CA LYS A 2 8.68 -17.15 -2.11
C LYS A 2 8.81 -16.40 -3.43
N LYS A 3 8.23 -16.92 -4.52
CA LYS A 3 8.25 -16.23 -5.81
C LYS A 3 7.10 -15.21 -5.85
N ILE A 4 7.44 -13.94 -5.69
CA ILE A 4 6.51 -12.83 -5.87
C ILE A 4 6.26 -12.62 -7.37
N PRO A 5 5.01 -12.45 -7.83
CA PRO A 5 4.69 -12.18 -9.24
C PRO A 5 5.35 -10.91 -9.76
N ASN A 6 5.76 -10.90 -11.01
CA ASN A 6 6.44 -9.75 -11.60
C ASN A 6 5.46 -8.68 -12.10
N ARG A 7 4.37 -9.08 -12.78
CA ARG A 7 3.42 -8.14 -13.39
C ARG A 7 2.19 -7.98 -12.51
N GLN A 8 2.21 -6.94 -11.68
CA GLN A 8 1.17 -6.70 -10.67
C GLN A 8 0.34 -5.47 -11.03
N VAL A 9 -0.93 -5.48 -10.64
CA VAL A 9 -1.80 -4.30 -10.65
C VAL A 9 -2.27 -4.03 -9.23
N HIS A 10 -2.05 -2.80 -8.76
CA HIS A 10 -2.73 -2.30 -7.56
C HIS A 10 -3.99 -1.57 -8.02
N LEU A 11 -5.15 -2.12 -7.67
CA LEU A 11 -6.42 -1.59 -8.15
C LEU A 11 -7.08 -0.77 -7.05
N ASP A 12 -6.79 0.52 -7.04
CA ASP A 12 -7.32 1.47 -6.07
C ASP A 12 -8.86 1.55 -6.14
N PHE A 13 -9.54 1.56 -4.98
CA PHE A 13 -10.99 1.61 -4.93
C PHE A 13 -11.50 2.32 -3.68
N HIS A 14 -11.34 3.63 -3.62
CA HIS A 14 -11.88 4.47 -2.57
C HIS A 14 -13.19 5.11 -3.03
N THR A 15 -14.31 4.58 -2.55
CA THR A 15 -15.64 5.11 -2.89
C THR A 15 -16.31 5.68 -1.65
N SER A 16 -16.64 6.98 -1.71
CA SER A 16 -17.48 7.63 -0.70
C SER A 16 -18.89 7.05 -0.73
N GLU A 17 -19.54 7.01 0.43
CA GLU A 17 -20.95 6.64 0.58
C GLU A 17 -21.91 7.51 -0.25
N MET A 18 -21.43 8.66 -0.73
CA MET A 18 -22.20 9.56 -1.59
C MET A 18 -22.22 9.12 -3.06
N ILE A 19 -21.40 8.13 -3.43
CA ILE A 19 -21.33 7.63 -4.80
C ILE A 19 -22.39 6.56 -5.02
N ASP A 20 -23.29 6.81 -5.96
CA ASP A 20 -24.32 5.89 -6.37
C ASP A 20 -23.81 4.80 -7.32
N GLN A 21 -24.58 3.69 -7.45
CA GLN A 21 -24.37 2.65 -8.47
C GLN A 21 -23.01 1.95 -8.42
N VAL A 22 -22.40 1.85 -7.24
CA VAL A 22 -21.14 1.14 -7.06
C VAL A 22 -21.29 -0.33 -7.45
N GLY A 23 -20.43 -0.81 -8.36
CA GLY A 23 -20.50 -2.17 -8.90
C GLY A 23 -21.64 -2.43 -9.90
N SER A 24 -22.33 -1.38 -10.41
CA SER A 24 -23.50 -1.56 -11.29
C SER A 24 -23.21 -2.19 -12.66
N LYS A 25 -21.93 -2.14 -13.10
CA LYS A 25 -21.46 -2.75 -14.35
C LYS A 25 -20.43 -3.84 -14.10
N PHE A 26 -20.31 -4.29 -12.87
CA PHE A 26 -19.36 -5.33 -12.52
C PHE A 26 -19.78 -6.69 -13.10
N SER A 27 -18.83 -7.35 -13.74
CA SER A 27 -18.89 -8.75 -14.16
C SER A 27 -17.59 -9.40 -13.76
N ALA A 28 -17.63 -10.38 -12.88
CA ALA A 28 -16.43 -11.05 -12.36
C ALA A 28 -15.61 -11.73 -13.47
N GLU A 29 -16.29 -12.34 -14.45
CA GLU A 29 -15.65 -12.98 -15.60
C GLU A 29 -14.96 -11.95 -16.48
N GLU A 30 -15.65 -10.87 -16.89
CA GLU A 30 -15.07 -9.80 -17.73
C GLU A 30 -13.90 -9.12 -17.00
N PHE A 31 -14.03 -8.90 -15.70
CA PHE A 31 -12.98 -8.33 -14.85
C PHE A 31 -11.70 -9.18 -14.90
N ALA A 32 -11.81 -10.47 -14.61
CA ALA A 32 -10.68 -11.37 -14.60
C ALA A 32 -10.09 -11.63 -16.00
N ASP A 33 -10.93 -11.67 -17.05
CA ASP A 33 -10.48 -11.77 -18.44
C ASP A 33 -9.71 -10.53 -18.88
N THR A 34 -10.15 -9.34 -18.51
CA THR A 34 -9.44 -8.08 -18.80
C THR A 34 -8.03 -8.09 -18.21
N LEU A 35 -7.89 -8.47 -16.93
CA LEU A 35 -6.59 -8.60 -16.27
C LEU A 35 -5.71 -9.66 -16.93
N LYS A 36 -6.29 -10.84 -17.24
CA LYS A 36 -5.55 -11.94 -17.85
C LYS A 36 -5.03 -11.59 -19.25
N ASN A 37 -5.87 -10.94 -20.04
CA ASN A 37 -5.51 -10.49 -21.40
C ASN A 37 -4.44 -9.40 -21.36
N ALA A 38 -4.38 -8.61 -20.31
CA ALA A 38 -3.32 -7.63 -20.04
C ALA A 38 -2.04 -8.24 -19.43
N ASN A 39 -1.88 -9.58 -19.43
CA ASN A 39 -0.73 -10.29 -18.88
C ASN A 39 -0.49 -10.05 -17.37
N VAL A 40 -1.50 -9.68 -16.61
CA VAL A 40 -1.42 -9.50 -15.15
C VAL A 40 -1.22 -10.86 -14.47
N GLU A 41 -0.27 -10.94 -13.55
CA GLU A 41 0.02 -12.13 -12.73
C GLU A 41 -0.55 -12.03 -11.31
N ALA A 42 -0.66 -10.80 -10.80
CA ALA A 42 -1.29 -10.56 -9.50
C ALA A 42 -2.06 -9.25 -9.48
N VAL A 43 -3.10 -9.20 -8.67
CA VAL A 43 -3.91 -8.01 -8.45
C VAL A 43 -4.17 -7.78 -6.97
N THR A 44 -4.07 -6.53 -6.53
CA THR A 44 -4.47 -6.11 -5.18
C THR A 44 -5.92 -5.64 -5.23
N LEU A 45 -6.78 -6.24 -4.40
CA LEU A 45 -8.22 -5.99 -4.36
C LEU A 45 -8.64 -5.44 -2.99
N PHE A 46 -9.51 -4.47 -3.00
CA PHE A 46 -9.97 -3.75 -1.81
C PHE A 46 -11.08 -4.48 -1.06
N THR A 47 -10.84 -4.75 0.21
CA THR A 47 -11.88 -5.21 1.13
C THR A 47 -12.53 -4.05 1.86
N ARG A 48 -11.70 -3.06 2.26
CA ARG A 48 -12.08 -1.85 2.97
C ARG A 48 -11.28 -0.65 2.45
N CYS A 49 -11.95 0.46 2.21
CA CYS A 49 -11.31 1.71 1.80
C CYS A 49 -11.15 2.69 2.97
N HIS A 50 -10.48 3.83 2.74
CA HIS A 50 -10.29 4.87 3.76
C HIS A 50 -11.59 5.53 4.23
N HIS A 51 -12.69 5.43 3.47
CA HIS A 51 -14.01 5.85 3.92
C HIS A 51 -14.63 4.88 4.96
N GLY A 52 -14.01 3.71 5.19
CA GLY A 52 -14.53 2.68 6.09
C GLY A 52 -15.61 1.78 5.46
N ASN A 53 -15.84 1.90 4.16
CA ASN A 53 -16.81 1.08 3.44
C ASN A 53 -16.20 -0.27 3.05
N LEU A 54 -17.02 -1.34 3.19
CA LEU A 54 -16.68 -2.71 2.79
C LEU A 54 -17.27 -3.04 1.42
N TYR A 55 -16.55 -3.87 0.65
CA TYR A 55 -16.94 -4.30 -0.69
C TYR A 55 -17.22 -5.80 -0.79
N TYR A 56 -17.55 -6.43 0.33
CA TYR A 56 -17.94 -7.84 0.45
C TYR A 56 -19.12 -8.00 1.39
N ASP A 57 -19.82 -9.12 1.30
CA ASP A 57 -21.01 -9.44 2.12
C ASP A 57 -20.56 -9.87 3.54
N SER A 58 -20.22 -8.88 4.37
CA SER A 58 -19.84 -9.09 5.75
C SER A 58 -21.05 -9.44 6.59
N THR A 59 -20.98 -10.56 7.31
CA THR A 59 -21.99 -10.93 8.33
C THR A 59 -21.71 -10.29 9.68
N LYS A 60 -20.44 -9.95 9.93
CA LYS A 60 -19.99 -9.32 11.20
C LYS A 60 -20.23 -7.82 11.22
N TYR A 61 -20.08 -7.15 10.06
CA TYR A 61 -20.19 -5.70 9.90
C TYR A 61 -21.14 -5.31 8.74
N PRO A 62 -22.39 -5.80 8.73
CA PRO A 62 -23.29 -5.56 7.59
C PRO A 62 -23.61 -4.08 7.37
N GLU A 63 -23.58 -3.27 8.42
CA GLU A 63 -23.79 -1.82 8.38
C GLU A 63 -22.64 -1.07 7.69
N ARG A 64 -21.45 -1.70 7.56
CA ARG A 64 -20.28 -1.12 6.91
C ARG A 64 -20.18 -1.44 5.42
N ILE A 65 -21.03 -2.31 4.91
CA ILE A 65 -21.11 -2.57 3.47
C ILE A 65 -21.47 -1.25 2.78
N HIS A 66 -20.78 -0.92 1.68
CA HIS A 66 -21.04 0.31 0.96
C HIS A 66 -22.53 0.43 0.59
N PRO A 67 -23.24 1.51 0.98
CA PRO A 67 -24.72 1.57 0.92
C PRO A 67 -25.28 1.45 -0.50
N HIS A 68 -24.50 1.79 -1.50
CA HIS A 68 -24.89 1.76 -2.91
C HIS A 68 -24.21 0.62 -3.70
N LEU A 69 -23.61 -0.35 -3.02
CA LEU A 69 -22.97 -1.51 -3.66
C LEU A 69 -24.04 -2.42 -4.27
N LYS A 70 -23.97 -2.65 -5.59
CA LYS A 70 -24.98 -3.45 -6.35
C LYS A 70 -24.68 -4.93 -6.30
N VAL A 71 -23.42 -5.32 -6.21
CA VAL A 71 -22.98 -6.71 -6.04
C VAL A 71 -22.39 -6.84 -4.64
N LYS A 72 -23.18 -7.35 -3.71
CA LYS A 72 -22.84 -7.36 -2.28
C LYS A 72 -21.49 -7.99 -1.96
N ASP A 73 -21.09 -9.01 -2.70
CA ASP A 73 -19.86 -9.76 -2.45
C ASP A 73 -18.82 -9.53 -3.56
N MET A 74 -18.77 -8.28 -4.08
CA MET A 74 -17.95 -7.93 -5.24
C MET A 74 -16.50 -8.36 -5.07
N TYR A 75 -15.89 -8.08 -3.91
CA TYR A 75 -14.50 -8.45 -3.62
C TYR A 75 -14.27 -9.98 -3.75
N ARG A 76 -15.13 -10.81 -3.09
CA ARG A 76 -14.94 -12.27 -3.14
C ARG A 76 -15.20 -12.84 -4.53
N GLU A 77 -16.12 -12.26 -5.30
CA GLU A 77 -16.36 -12.63 -6.69
C GLU A 77 -15.15 -12.26 -7.57
N GLN A 78 -14.55 -11.08 -7.40
CA GLN A 78 -13.29 -10.67 -8.06
C GLN A 78 -12.17 -11.68 -7.75
N ALA A 79 -11.93 -11.94 -6.47
CA ALA A 79 -10.86 -12.83 -6.02
C ALA A 79 -11.03 -14.25 -6.58
N LYS A 80 -12.23 -14.81 -6.50
CA LYS A 80 -12.53 -16.14 -6.99
C LYS A 80 -12.27 -16.27 -8.49
N GLU A 81 -12.71 -15.29 -9.28
CA GLU A 81 -12.60 -15.35 -10.73
C GLU A 81 -11.14 -15.12 -11.19
N CYS A 82 -10.41 -14.18 -10.56
CA CYS A 82 -8.98 -13.99 -10.79
C CYS A 82 -8.19 -15.27 -10.52
N ARG A 83 -8.42 -15.94 -9.41
CA ARG A 83 -7.74 -17.21 -9.07
C ARG A 83 -8.04 -18.32 -10.05
N LYS A 84 -9.26 -18.46 -10.58
CA LYS A 84 -9.59 -19.41 -11.65
C LYS A 84 -8.78 -19.17 -12.92
N LYS A 85 -8.46 -17.92 -13.22
CA LYS A 85 -7.62 -17.52 -14.36
C LYS A 85 -6.11 -17.62 -14.08
N GLY A 86 -5.73 -18.06 -12.86
CA GLY A 86 -4.33 -18.16 -12.43
C GLY A 86 -3.68 -16.80 -12.16
N ILE A 87 -4.46 -15.82 -11.74
CA ILE A 87 -3.99 -14.53 -11.24
C ILE A 87 -3.97 -14.60 -9.72
N LYS A 88 -2.83 -14.33 -9.10
CA LYS A 88 -2.71 -14.21 -7.65
C LYS A 88 -3.51 -13.01 -7.14
N VAL A 89 -4.04 -13.12 -5.94
CA VAL A 89 -4.85 -12.06 -5.31
C VAL A 89 -4.24 -11.65 -3.99
N TYR A 90 -3.97 -10.36 -3.85
CA TYR A 90 -3.61 -9.73 -2.59
C TYR A 90 -4.79 -8.96 -2.03
N LEU A 91 -5.14 -9.25 -0.78
CA LEU A 91 -6.14 -8.49 -0.04
C LEU A 91 -5.55 -7.12 0.32
N TYR A 92 -6.24 -6.04 0.00
CA TYR A 92 -5.96 -4.71 0.51
C TYR A 92 -6.81 -4.40 1.74
N THR A 93 -6.17 -3.87 2.77
CA THR A 93 -6.84 -3.20 3.89
C THR A 93 -6.07 -1.97 4.32
N THR A 94 -6.76 -1.01 4.90
CA THR A 94 -6.16 0.23 5.42
C THR A 94 -6.07 0.21 6.94
N ILE A 95 -5.07 0.88 7.51
CA ILE A 95 -4.86 0.90 8.96
C ILE A 95 -5.09 2.30 9.54
N CYS A 96 -4.19 3.26 9.33
CA CYS A 96 -4.29 4.54 10.02
C CYS A 96 -5.48 5.41 9.57
N TRP A 97 -6.11 5.10 8.45
CA TRP A 97 -7.21 5.89 7.91
C TRP A 97 -8.50 5.08 7.78
N ASP A 98 -9.49 5.43 8.56
CA ASP A 98 -10.86 4.97 8.46
C ASP A 98 -11.76 6.04 9.10
N ILE A 99 -12.29 6.94 8.26
CA ILE A 99 -13.06 8.09 8.76
C ILE A 99 -14.33 7.67 9.49
N ARG A 100 -14.92 6.53 9.12
CA ARG A 100 -16.11 6.00 9.78
C ARG A 100 -15.79 5.52 11.20
N VAL A 101 -14.70 4.76 11.37
CA VAL A 101 -14.23 4.36 12.71
C VAL A 101 -13.85 5.61 13.53
N ALA A 102 -13.21 6.60 12.92
CA ALA A 102 -12.88 7.85 13.61
C ALA A 102 -14.11 8.58 14.12
N ALA A 103 -15.22 8.55 13.38
CA ALA A 103 -16.49 9.14 13.79
C ALA A 103 -17.21 8.32 14.87
N GLU A 104 -17.19 6.99 14.77
CA GLU A 104 -17.83 6.07 15.73
C GLU A 104 -17.05 5.95 17.05
N HIS A 105 -15.71 6.08 16.99
CA HIS A 105 -14.77 5.92 18.10
C HIS A 105 -13.78 7.08 18.20
N PRO A 106 -14.24 8.29 18.52
CA PRO A 106 -13.35 9.46 18.62
C PRO A 106 -12.24 9.27 19.67
N GLU A 107 -12.43 8.39 20.64
CA GLU A 107 -11.40 8.02 21.63
C GLU A 107 -10.26 7.14 21.06
N TRP A 108 -10.39 6.67 19.81
CA TRP A 108 -9.34 5.95 19.08
C TRP A 108 -8.58 6.84 18.10
N VAL A 109 -9.04 8.07 17.91
CA VAL A 109 -8.35 9.04 17.05
C VAL A 109 -7.02 9.45 17.66
N ALA A 110 -5.99 9.55 16.85
CA ALA A 110 -4.70 10.06 17.29
C ALA A 110 -4.78 11.57 17.53
N ILE A 111 -4.14 12.03 18.59
CA ILE A 111 -4.06 13.46 18.93
C ILE A 111 -2.59 13.86 19.16
N ASP A 112 -2.26 15.11 18.82
CA ASP A 112 -0.96 15.69 19.09
C ASP A 112 -0.77 16.10 20.57
N ASP A 113 0.35 16.71 20.90
CA ASP A 113 0.66 17.18 22.25
C ASP A 113 -0.20 18.37 22.74
N TYR A 114 -0.89 19.04 21.81
CA TYR A 114 -1.89 20.08 22.11
C TYR A 114 -3.33 19.56 22.15
N ALA A 115 -3.51 18.22 22.12
CA ALA A 115 -4.82 17.55 22.06
C ALA A 115 -5.63 17.86 20.78
N ARG A 116 -4.97 18.25 19.69
CA ARG A 116 -5.61 18.44 18.40
C ARG A 116 -5.62 17.09 17.65
N ILE A 117 -6.66 16.84 16.87
CA ILE A 117 -6.76 15.65 16.03
C ILE A 117 -5.59 15.61 15.05
N SER A 118 -4.89 14.49 15.02
CA SER A 118 -3.87 14.22 14.01
C SER A 118 -4.55 13.97 12.66
N ARG A 119 -4.19 14.75 11.67
CA ARG A 119 -4.68 14.60 10.30
C ARG A 119 -3.63 15.08 9.32
N ARG A 120 -3.61 14.49 8.15
CA ARG A 120 -2.83 15.02 7.04
C ARG A 120 -3.62 16.10 6.33
N GLU A 121 -3.04 17.28 6.24
CA GLU A 121 -3.61 18.39 5.49
C GLU A 121 -2.99 18.41 4.09
N THR A 122 -3.83 18.40 3.06
CA THR A 122 -3.38 18.54 1.67
C THR A 122 -3.09 20.00 1.30
N GLY A 123 -3.50 20.94 2.14
CA GLY A 123 -3.41 22.38 1.89
C GLY A 123 -4.42 22.90 0.85
N ASN A 124 -5.16 22.02 0.21
CA ASN A 124 -6.18 22.34 -0.78
C ASN A 124 -7.48 21.63 -0.43
N ILE A 125 -8.51 22.40 -0.07
CA ILE A 125 -9.83 21.85 0.31
C ILE A 125 -10.52 21.04 -0.81
N PHE A 126 -10.12 21.26 -2.07
CA PHE A 126 -10.65 20.52 -3.22
C PHE A 126 -9.92 19.19 -3.46
N GLU A 127 -8.76 19.01 -2.81
CA GLU A 127 -7.95 17.80 -2.89
C GLU A 127 -8.03 16.96 -1.59
N ASP A 128 -8.63 17.51 -0.53
CA ASP A 128 -8.84 16.79 0.72
C ASP A 128 -10.05 15.85 0.60
N PRO A 129 -9.82 14.53 0.52
CA PRO A 129 -10.91 13.56 0.40
C PRO A 129 -11.69 13.37 1.71
N GLY A 130 -11.34 14.10 2.75
CA GLY A 130 -12.01 14.08 4.06
C GLY A 130 -11.73 12.88 4.95
N PHE A 131 -10.91 11.92 4.52
CA PHE A 131 -10.61 10.71 5.30
C PHE A 131 -9.23 10.70 5.98
N HIS A 132 -8.42 11.73 5.82
CA HIS A 132 -7.06 11.80 6.36
C HIS A 132 -7.00 12.09 7.88
N VAL A 133 -7.81 11.39 8.66
CA VAL A 133 -7.79 11.44 10.13
C VAL A 133 -7.06 10.21 10.64
N ASP A 134 -5.96 10.42 11.37
CA ASP A 134 -5.14 9.32 11.85
C ASP A 134 -5.78 8.60 13.04
N LEU A 135 -5.89 7.29 12.95
CA LEU A 135 -6.30 6.41 14.04
C LEU A 135 -5.08 5.91 14.82
N CYS A 136 -5.22 5.85 16.14
CA CYS A 136 -4.16 5.38 17.02
C CYS A 136 -4.12 3.85 17.09
N ILE A 137 -3.12 3.25 16.47
CA ILE A 137 -2.90 1.79 16.51
C ILE A 137 -2.49 1.26 17.89
N ASN A 138 -2.24 2.14 18.88
CA ASN A 138 -2.08 1.79 20.28
C ASN A 138 -3.42 1.88 21.05
N SER A 139 -4.54 1.65 20.36
CA SER A 139 -5.90 1.63 20.90
C SER A 139 -6.58 0.29 20.56
N PRO A 140 -7.80 0.03 21.04
CA PRO A 140 -8.58 -1.15 20.63
C PRO A 140 -8.86 -1.25 19.12
N TYR A 141 -8.63 -0.19 18.37
CA TYR A 141 -8.70 -0.18 16.92
C TYR A 141 -7.81 -1.26 16.28
N ARG A 142 -6.68 -1.61 16.92
CA ARG A 142 -5.80 -2.69 16.47
C ARG A 142 -6.53 -4.03 16.37
N GLU A 143 -7.34 -4.37 17.35
CA GLU A 143 -8.13 -5.61 17.35
C GLU A 143 -9.25 -5.56 16.31
N PHE A 144 -9.91 -4.41 16.16
CA PHE A 144 -10.87 -4.20 15.09
C PHE A 144 -10.25 -4.48 13.70
N CYS A 145 -9.02 -4.02 13.44
CA CYS A 145 -8.33 -4.29 12.17
C CYS A 145 -8.13 -5.79 11.94
N LYS A 146 -7.67 -6.54 12.95
CA LYS A 146 -7.50 -7.99 12.86
C LYS A 146 -8.82 -8.70 12.57
N GLU A 147 -9.86 -8.36 13.31
CA GLU A 147 -11.18 -8.95 13.16
C GLU A 147 -11.78 -8.67 11.78
N GLN A 148 -11.57 -7.46 11.25
CA GLN A 148 -12.07 -7.09 9.93
C GLN A 148 -11.31 -7.81 8.82
N ILE A 149 -9.99 -8.00 8.95
CA ILE A 149 -9.21 -8.80 8.00
C ILE A 149 -9.67 -10.26 8.03
N ALA A 150 -9.86 -10.85 9.20
CA ALA A 150 -10.34 -12.22 9.32
C ALA A 150 -11.72 -12.41 8.68
N ASP A 151 -12.65 -11.47 8.89
CA ASP A 151 -13.97 -11.47 8.29
C ASP A 151 -13.90 -11.38 6.75
N ALA A 152 -13.00 -10.55 6.22
CA ALA A 152 -12.78 -10.44 4.78
C ALA A 152 -12.19 -11.73 4.17
N LEU A 153 -11.31 -12.41 4.90
CA LEU A 153 -10.67 -13.67 4.48
C LEU A 153 -11.60 -14.89 4.59
N GLU A 154 -12.68 -14.79 5.34
CA GLU A 154 -13.63 -15.90 5.51
C GLU A 154 -14.17 -16.38 4.16
N ASN A 155 -13.93 -17.66 3.83
CA ASN A 155 -14.31 -18.28 2.54
C ASN A 155 -13.75 -17.56 1.29
N CYS A 156 -12.68 -16.79 1.44
CA CYS A 156 -12.04 -16.08 0.34
C CYS A 156 -10.52 -16.30 0.37
N PRO A 157 -10.01 -17.41 -0.19
CA PRO A 157 -8.58 -17.66 -0.23
C PRO A 157 -7.88 -16.60 -1.10
N VAL A 158 -6.83 -16.00 -0.55
CA VAL A 158 -5.94 -15.05 -1.21
C VAL A 158 -4.49 -15.54 -1.12
N ASP A 159 -3.58 -14.88 -1.83
CA ASP A 159 -2.16 -15.27 -1.85
C ASP A 159 -1.33 -14.38 -0.90
N GLY A 160 -1.92 -13.31 -0.36
CA GLY A 160 -1.26 -12.43 0.60
C GLY A 160 -2.10 -11.22 0.97
N VAL A 161 -1.52 -10.36 1.81
CA VAL A 161 -2.19 -9.18 2.37
C VAL A 161 -1.29 -7.95 2.23
N LEU A 162 -1.84 -6.91 1.61
CA LEU A 162 -1.28 -5.58 1.58
C LEU A 162 -1.95 -4.74 2.68
N VAL A 163 -1.18 -4.40 3.70
CA VAL A 163 -1.60 -3.61 4.86
C VAL A 163 -1.21 -2.15 4.62
N ASP A 164 -2.15 -1.35 4.13
CA ASP A 164 -1.89 0.01 3.70
C ASP A 164 -2.09 1.06 4.80
N ALA A 165 -1.59 2.28 4.54
CA ALA A 165 -1.61 3.41 5.46
C ALA A 165 -1.06 3.04 6.86
N SER A 166 -0.02 2.20 6.89
CA SER A 166 0.64 1.73 8.11
C SER A 166 1.63 2.78 8.63
N PHE A 167 1.15 4.00 8.89
CA PHE A 167 2.01 5.13 9.23
C PHE A 167 2.53 5.08 10.66
N VAL A 168 3.70 5.71 10.86
CA VAL A 168 4.22 6.03 12.18
C VAL A 168 3.55 7.31 12.65
N VAL A 169 2.62 7.19 13.60
CA VAL A 169 1.82 8.32 14.10
C VAL A 169 2.27 8.69 15.51
N GLU A 170 2.77 9.92 15.67
CA GLU A 170 3.10 10.49 16.99
C GLU A 170 1.80 10.84 17.73
N CYS A 171 1.33 9.91 18.56
CA CYS A 171 0.07 10.07 19.27
C CYS A 171 0.29 10.38 20.75
N CYS A 172 -0.42 11.40 21.24
CA CYS A 172 -0.45 11.82 22.65
C CYS A 172 -1.79 11.54 23.35
N CYS A 173 -2.60 10.60 22.85
CA CYS A 173 -3.82 10.19 23.53
C CYS A 173 -3.51 9.62 24.94
N PRO A 174 -4.49 9.53 25.85
CA PRO A 174 -4.24 9.04 27.20
C PRO A 174 -3.54 7.68 27.27
N ARG A 175 -3.83 6.76 26.33
CA ARG A 175 -3.17 5.46 26.26
C ARG A 175 -1.70 5.58 25.90
N CYS A 176 -1.38 6.40 24.89
CA CYS A 176 0.01 6.62 24.47
C CYS A 176 0.82 7.32 25.54
N ARG A 177 0.25 8.35 26.20
CA ARG A 177 0.91 9.03 27.34
C ARG A 177 1.19 8.06 28.49
N LYS A 178 0.22 7.20 28.84
CA LYS A 178 0.41 6.15 29.85
C LYS A 178 1.53 5.19 29.46
N SER A 179 1.49 4.68 28.23
CA SER A 179 2.52 3.75 27.70
C SER A 179 3.91 4.38 27.68
N MET A 180 4.04 5.68 27.33
CA MET A 180 5.31 6.39 27.42
C MET A 180 5.84 6.44 28.85
N LEU A 181 5.00 6.83 29.81
CA LEU A 181 5.40 6.90 31.22
C LEU A 181 5.82 5.53 31.77
N GLU A 182 5.12 4.45 31.45
CA GLU A 182 5.47 3.07 31.83
C GLU A 182 6.83 2.66 31.24
N LYS A 183 7.20 3.18 30.08
CA LYS A 183 8.50 2.97 29.42
C LYS A 183 9.57 4.01 29.82
N HIS A 184 9.33 4.82 30.85
CA HIS A 184 10.20 5.92 31.32
C HIS A 184 10.50 6.96 30.22
N LEU A 185 9.58 7.17 29.28
CA LEU A 185 9.65 8.23 28.27
C LEU A 185 8.84 9.45 28.73
N ASN A 186 9.34 10.64 28.39
CA ASN A 186 8.65 11.89 28.71
C ASN A 186 7.70 12.33 27.59
N PRO A 187 6.36 12.32 27.81
CA PRO A 187 5.40 12.75 26.78
C PRO A 187 5.56 14.20 26.30
N ALA A 188 6.25 15.05 27.08
CA ALA A 188 6.51 16.43 26.70
C ALA A 188 7.74 16.56 25.77
N ASP A 189 8.61 15.54 25.70
CA ASP A 189 9.79 15.53 24.85
C ASP A 189 9.45 15.00 23.44
N PRO A 190 9.66 15.79 22.36
CA PRO A 190 9.42 15.35 20.99
C PRO A 190 10.22 14.11 20.60
N GLN A 191 11.44 13.96 21.09
CA GLN A 191 12.29 12.81 20.77
C GLN A 191 11.74 11.52 21.38
N ASP A 192 11.26 11.61 22.64
CA ASP A 192 10.62 10.46 23.31
C ASP A 192 9.28 10.10 22.64
N ARG A 193 8.49 11.09 22.20
CA ARG A 193 7.27 10.84 21.42
C ARG A 193 7.57 10.11 20.10
N LYS A 194 8.56 10.59 19.35
CA LYS A 194 8.99 9.96 18.11
C LYS A 194 9.47 8.52 18.35
N LYS A 195 10.31 8.32 19.37
CA LYS A 195 10.79 6.99 19.77
C LYS A 195 9.62 6.05 20.12
N HIS A 196 8.65 6.54 20.88
CA HIS A 196 7.47 5.76 21.23
C HIS A 196 6.63 5.41 20.00
N ALA A 197 6.42 6.36 19.08
CA ALA A 197 5.64 6.14 17.85
C ALA A 197 6.27 5.02 16.99
N TRP A 198 7.58 5.03 16.80
CA TRP A 198 8.30 3.96 16.11
C TRP A 198 8.15 2.61 16.82
N GLN A 199 8.25 2.58 18.16
CA GLN A 199 8.08 1.33 18.90
C GLN A 199 6.66 0.76 18.74
N ILE A 200 5.62 1.62 18.78
CA ILE A 200 4.24 1.19 18.55
C ILE A 200 4.06 0.64 17.13
N TYR A 201 4.68 1.27 16.14
CA TYR A 201 4.67 0.78 14.76
C TYR A 201 5.36 -0.59 14.64
N TYR A 202 6.55 -0.78 15.22
CA TYR A 202 7.24 -2.06 15.19
C TYR A 202 6.44 -3.17 15.88
N ASP A 203 5.88 -2.87 17.06
CA ASP A 203 5.05 -3.81 17.81
C ASP A 203 3.82 -4.21 16.96
N PHE A 204 3.19 -3.26 16.28
CA PHE A 204 2.05 -3.51 15.40
C PHE A 204 2.41 -4.36 14.18
N VAL A 205 3.49 -4.04 13.49
CA VAL A 205 3.94 -4.78 12.29
C VAL A 205 4.21 -6.24 12.65
N ARG A 206 4.95 -6.51 13.75
CA ARG A 206 5.23 -7.89 14.21
C ARG A 206 3.96 -8.63 14.58
N GLU A 207 3.13 -8.01 15.41
CA GLU A 207 1.88 -8.61 15.86
C GLU A 207 0.92 -8.93 14.71
N MET A 208 0.83 -8.04 13.72
CA MET A 208 -0.02 -8.26 12.54
C MET A 208 0.58 -9.37 11.65
N THR A 209 1.89 -9.42 11.48
CA THR A 209 2.56 -10.50 10.73
C THR A 209 2.31 -11.85 11.38
N ASP A 210 2.51 -11.95 12.69
CA ASP A 210 2.25 -13.19 13.43
C ASP A 210 0.79 -13.62 13.28
N TYR A 211 -0.14 -12.68 13.44
CA TYR A 211 -1.57 -12.93 13.28
C TYR A 211 -1.95 -13.41 11.88
N LEU A 212 -1.40 -12.81 10.84
CA LEU A 212 -1.68 -13.21 9.46
C LEU A 212 -1.08 -14.59 9.15
N HIS A 213 0.12 -14.89 9.67
CA HIS A 213 0.75 -16.20 9.52
C HIS A 213 0.05 -17.31 10.35
N GLU A 214 -0.66 -16.96 11.42
CA GLU A 214 -1.54 -17.90 12.12
C GLU A 214 -2.75 -18.30 11.26
N ILE A 215 -3.24 -17.41 10.38
CA ILE A 215 -4.33 -17.70 9.44
C ILE A 215 -3.80 -18.57 8.29
N ASP A 216 -2.72 -18.15 7.65
CA ASP A 216 -2.03 -18.91 6.62
C ASP A 216 -0.54 -18.51 6.56
N SER A 217 0.35 -19.46 6.85
CA SER A 217 1.80 -19.24 6.84
C SER A 217 2.38 -18.92 5.46
N ASP A 218 1.62 -19.15 4.40
CA ASP A 218 2.04 -18.92 3.03
C ASP A 218 1.66 -17.53 2.49
N TYR A 219 0.96 -16.70 3.27
CA TYR A 219 0.66 -15.34 2.84
C TYR A 219 1.92 -14.52 2.57
N ASP A 220 1.92 -13.81 1.43
CA ASP A 220 2.87 -12.76 1.13
C ASP A 220 2.39 -11.47 1.83
N ILE A 221 3.19 -10.88 2.71
CA ILE A 221 2.79 -9.74 3.54
C ILE A 221 3.63 -8.51 3.18
N PHE A 222 2.96 -7.39 2.99
CA PHE A 222 3.58 -6.08 2.79
C PHE A 222 2.83 -5.00 3.59
N PHE A 223 3.60 -4.15 4.29
CA PHE A 223 3.08 -2.97 4.99
C PHE A 223 3.46 -1.71 4.21
N ASN A 224 2.44 -1.01 3.69
CA ASN A 224 2.65 0.22 2.94
C ASN A 224 2.47 1.46 3.83
N LYS A 225 3.42 2.38 3.71
CA LYS A 225 3.39 3.69 4.39
C LYS A 225 3.95 4.82 3.52
N GLY A 226 3.97 4.61 2.20
CA GLY A 226 4.53 5.52 1.21
C GLY A 226 6.04 5.38 1.04
N HIS A 227 6.82 5.37 2.11
CA HIS A 227 8.27 5.14 2.08
C HIS A 227 8.67 4.04 3.08
N VAL A 228 9.40 3.05 2.61
CA VAL A 228 10.06 2.00 3.41
C VAL A 228 11.56 2.14 3.25
N GLY A 229 12.28 2.24 4.34
CA GLY A 229 13.72 2.54 4.31
C GLY A 229 14.46 2.12 5.58
N ALA A 230 15.55 2.82 5.88
CA ALA A 230 16.46 2.46 6.98
C ALA A 230 15.79 2.38 8.36
N GLN A 231 14.75 3.17 8.57
CA GLN A 231 13.98 3.15 9.83
C GLN A 231 13.19 1.85 10.04
N ASP A 232 12.93 1.07 8.97
CA ASP A 232 12.18 -0.17 9.03
C ASP A 232 13.05 -1.42 9.28
N ILE A 233 14.39 -1.26 9.35
CA ILE A 233 15.33 -2.35 9.65
C ILE A 233 14.88 -3.23 10.85
N PRO A 234 14.36 -2.67 11.97
CA PRO A 234 13.93 -3.48 13.10
C PRO A 234 12.81 -4.48 12.80
N VAL A 235 12.05 -4.27 11.72
CA VAL A 235 10.92 -5.12 11.32
C VAL A 235 11.05 -5.66 9.89
N ARG A 236 12.23 -5.56 9.27
CA ARG A 236 12.46 -5.99 7.89
C ARG A 236 12.10 -7.46 7.63
N ASP A 237 12.21 -8.28 8.65
CA ASP A 237 11.88 -9.70 8.65
C ASP A 237 10.37 -9.98 8.60
N CYS A 238 9.54 -8.94 8.75
CA CYS A 238 8.09 -9.01 8.62
C CYS A 238 7.59 -8.73 7.20
N PHE A 239 8.48 -8.41 6.26
CA PHE A 239 8.14 -8.12 4.88
C PHE A 239 8.55 -9.28 3.97
N ASP A 240 7.60 -9.89 3.27
CA ASP A 240 7.90 -10.89 2.23
C ASP A 240 8.39 -10.22 0.93
N TYR A 241 7.98 -8.97 0.70
CA TYR A 241 8.47 -8.09 -0.36
C TYR A 241 8.28 -6.63 0.06
N VAL A 242 8.93 -5.71 -0.63
CA VAL A 242 8.72 -4.27 -0.43
C VAL A 242 8.30 -3.62 -1.73
N ALA A 243 7.19 -2.91 -1.75
CA ALA A 243 6.81 -2.06 -2.86
C ALA A 243 7.25 -0.61 -2.60
N VAL A 244 7.85 0.01 -3.60
CA VAL A 244 8.23 1.42 -3.60
C VAL A 244 7.20 2.18 -4.42
N GLU A 245 6.39 2.99 -3.75
CA GLU A 245 5.44 3.89 -4.40
C GLU A 245 6.18 5.02 -5.11
N SER A 246 6.62 4.76 -6.31
CA SER A 246 7.40 5.70 -7.09
C SER A 246 6.60 6.24 -8.27
N GLN A 247 5.79 7.25 -7.98
CA GLN A 247 5.09 8.02 -9.00
C GLN A 247 5.90 9.29 -9.30
N PRO A 248 6.53 9.43 -10.47
CA PRO A 248 7.47 10.51 -10.76
C PRO A 248 6.91 11.92 -10.59
N ALA A 249 5.59 12.10 -10.73
CA ALA A 249 4.95 13.38 -10.46
C ALA A 249 5.07 13.82 -8.99
N ASN A 250 5.11 12.86 -8.05
CA ASN A 250 5.20 13.12 -6.62
C ASN A 250 6.65 13.02 -6.12
N CYS A 251 7.39 11.99 -6.56
CA CYS A 251 8.68 11.61 -5.99
C CYS A 251 9.86 11.86 -6.94
N GLY A 252 9.60 12.19 -8.22
CA GLY A 252 10.64 12.27 -9.25
C GLY A 252 11.14 10.91 -9.72
N TYR A 253 11.92 10.90 -10.80
CA TYR A 253 12.41 9.66 -11.43
C TYR A 253 13.57 8.99 -10.66
N MET A 254 14.13 9.63 -9.65
CA MET A 254 15.23 9.09 -8.86
C MET A 254 14.78 8.31 -7.61
N ASP A 255 13.53 8.43 -7.23
CA ASP A 255 13.01 7.78 -6.03
C ASP A 255 13.16 6.25 -6.08
N PHE A 256 12.64 5.62 -7.12
CA PHE A 256 12.77 4.16 -7.27
C PHE A 256 14.24 3.70 -7.38
N PRO A 257 15.08 4.29 -8.25
CA PRO A 257 16.49 3.91 -8.35
C PRO A 257 17.27 3.96 -7.03
N VAL A 258 17.02 4.97 -6.21
CA VAL A 258 17.70 5.11 -4.90
C VAL A 258 17.14 4.10 -3.91
N SER A 259 15.82 3.99 -3.78
CA SER A 259 15.15 3.07 -2.88
C SER A 259 15.48 1.61 -3.20
N ALA A 260 15.42 1.22 -4.47
CA ALA A 260 15.72 -0.15 -4.89
C ALA A 260 17.17 -0.56 -4.60
N ARG A 261 18.14 0.35 -4.79
CA ARG A 261 19.55 0.08 -4.43
C ARG A 261 19.74 -0.18 -2.95
N TYR A 262 19.00 0.51 -2.09
CA TYR A 262 19.03 0.30 -0.66
C TYR A 262 18.30 -0.99 -0.27
N LEU A 263 17.02 -1.13 -0.68
CA LEU A 263 16.15 -2.20 -0.25
C LEU A 263 16.61 -3.59 -0.72
N ARG A 264 17.24 -3.71 -1.90
CA ARG A 264 17.83 -4.98 -2.34
C ARG A 264 18.85 -5.56 -1.36
N THR A 265 19.47 -4.72 -0.50
CA THR A 265 20.40 -5.18 0.54
C THR A 265 19.70 -5.97 1.66
N TRP A 266 18.37 -5.89 1.74
CA TRP A 266 17.58 -6.65 2.70
C TRP A 266 17.40 -8.13 2.31
N GLY A 267 17.62 -8.45 1.03
CA GLY A 267 17.43 -9.80 0.51
C GLY A 267 15.97 -10.19 0.27
N VAL A 268 15.08 -9.20 0.20
CA VAL A 268 13.66 -9.38 -0.16
C VAL A 268 13.39 -8.82 -1.56
N PRO A 269 12.39 -9.34 -2.30
CA PRO A 269 11.98 -8.77 -3.58
C PRO A 269 11.55 -7.30 -3.43
N VAL A 270 11.96 -6.46 -4.39
CA VAL A 270 11.56 -5.05 -4.45
C VAL A 270 10.64 -4.85 -5.65
N VAL A 271 9.49 -4.26 -5.42
CA VAL A 271 8.46 -3.97 -6.44
C VAL A 271 8.46 -2.47 -6.72
N GLY A 272 8.67 -2.08 -7.97
CA GLY A 272 8.45 -0.71 -8.41
C GLY A 272 6.96 -0.49 -8.66
N MET A 273 6.31 0.29 -7.81
CA MET A 273 4.91 0.62 -7.93
C MET A 273 4.76 2.01 -8.55
N THR A 274 4.48 2.05 -9.84
CA THR A 274 4.06 3.26 -10.53
C THR A 274 2.53 3.32 -10.65
N GLY A 275 1.99 4.29 -11.34
CA GLY A 275 0.55 4.42 -11.56
C GLY A 275 0.21 5.04 -12.90
N ARG A 276 -1.01 4.80 -13.37
CA ARG A 276 -1.54 5.43 -14.57
C ARG A 276 -1.78 6.93 -14.43
N PHE A 277 -1.73 7.44 -13.21
CA PHE A 277 -2.11 8.80 -12.83
C PHE A 277 -1.06 9.83 -13.28
N LEU A 278 -1.50 11.00 -13.76
CA LEU A 278 -0.59 12.09 -14.13
C LEU A 278 -0.01 12.79 -12.90
N THR A 279 -0.81 12.99 -11.86
CA THR A 279 -0.41 13.75 -10.68
C THR A 279 -0.15 12.89 -9.45
N GLY A 280 -0.90 11.80 -9.25
CA GLY A 280 -0.77 10.91 -8.10
C GLY A 280 -2.05 10.13 -7.84
N TRP A 281 -2.08 9.37 -6.76
CA TRP A 281 -3.27 8.64 -6.33
C TRP A 281 -4.48 9.58 -6.18
N GLY A 282 -5.64 9.12 -6.65
CA GLY A 282 -6.88 9.92 -6.67
C GLY A 282 -7.08 10.76 -7.93
N ASP A 283 -6.12 10.83 -8.83
CA ASP A 283 -6.28 11.47 -10.14
C ASP A 283 -7.02 10.54 -11.12
N ASN A 284 -8.32 10.45 -10.94
CA ASN A 284 -9.16 9.41 -11.54
C ASN A 284 -9.41 9.60 -13.04
N ASN A 285 -9.16 10.79 -13.58
CA ASN A 285 -9.55 11.17 -14.95
C ASN A 285 -8.34 11.39 -15.86
N SER A 286 -7.13 11.05 -15.41
CA SER A 286 -5.93 11.23 -16.20
C SER A 286 -5.27 9.92 -16.57
N TYR A 287 -4.50 9.94 -17.65
CA TYR A 287 -3.73 8.81 -18.13
C TYR A 287 -2.31 9.24 -18.45
N ARG A 288 -1.36 8.50 -17.96
CA ARG A 288 0.02 8.60 -18.43
C ARG A 288 0.16 7.89 -19.75
N ASN A 289 1.05 8.39 -20.59
CA ASN A 289 1.31 7.75 -21.88
C ASN A 289 2.06 6.41 -21.69
N GLN A 290 1.96 5.54 -22.67
CA GLN A 290 2.59 4.22 -22.64
C GLN A 290 4.10 4.28 -22.41
N ALA A 291 4.80 5.22 -23.05
CA ALA A 291 6.25 5.38 -22.93
C ALA A 291 6.70 5.68 -21.48
N ALA A 292 5.90 6.42 -20.72
CA ALA A 292 6.19 6.66 -19.30
C ALA A 292 6.07 5.37 -18.48
N LEU A 293 5.00 4.60 -18.66
CA LEU A 293 4.80 3.32 -17.98
C LEU A 293 5.86 2.27 -18.39
N GLU A 294 6.27 2.25 -19.65
CA GLU A 294 7.37 1.42 -20.14
C GLU A 294 8.68 1.78 -19.45
N TYR A 295 9.02 3.09 -19.42
CA TYR A 295 10.25 3.56 -18.79
C TYR A 295 10.33 3.13 -17.32
N GLU A 296 9.25 3.31 -16.55
CA GLU A 296 9.22 2.99 -15.13
C GLU A 296 9.23 1.49 -14.86
N SER A 297 8.46 0.70 -15.64
CA SER A 297 8.48 -0.75 -15.55
C SER A 297 9.85 -1.33 -15.92
N PHE A 298 10.47 -0.82 -16.98
CA PHE A 298 11.81 -1.29 -17.39
C PHE A 298 12.89 -0.79 -16.43
N SER A 299 12.72 0.39 -15.82
CA SER A 299 13.57 0.83 -14.73
C SER A 299 13.49 -0.14 -13.56
N ALA A 300 12.29 -0.57 -13.15
CA ALA A 300 12.14 -1.56 -12.10
C ALA A 300 12.93 -2.86 -12.42
N LEU A 301 12.75 -3.42 -13.61
CA LEU A 301 13.49 -4.61 -14.06
C LEU A 301 15.01 -4.38 -14.05
N SER A 302 15.49 -3.21 -14.50
CA SER A 302 16.93 -2.92 -14.60
C SER A 302 17.63 -2.88 -13.25
N TYR A 303 16.91 -2.64 -12.17
CA TYR A 303 17.41 -2.74 -10.79
C TYR A 303 17.17 -4.09 -10.13
N GLY A 304 16.72 -5.09 -10.89
CA GLY A 304 16.37 -6.42 -10.37
C GLY A 304 15.05 -6.42 -9.58
N GLY A 305 14.21 -5.41 -9.79
CA GLY A 305 12.90 -5.31 -9.17
C GLY A 305 11.78 -5.91 -10.02
N LEU A 306 10.58 -5.91 -9.47
CA LEU A 306 9.34 -6.38 -10.07
C LEU A 306 8.45 -5.18 -10.41
N CYS A 307 7.46 -5.37 -11.29
CA CYS A 307 6.63 -4.28 -11.82
C CYS A 307 5.23 -4.29 -11.21
N ASN A 308 4.80 -3.14 -10.73
CA ASN A 308 3.42 -2.90 -10.34
C ASN A 308 2.91 -1.60 -11.01
N ILE A 309 1.74 -1.67 -11.63
CA ILE A 309 1.06 -0.49 -12.17
C ILE A 309 -0.20 -0.27 -11.35
N GLY A 310 -0.23 0.87 -10.65
CA GLY A 310 -1.43 1.35 -9.96
C GLY A 310 -2.48 1.82 -10.96
N ASP A 311 -3.69 1.32 -10.80
CA ASP A 311 -4.87 1.74 -11.53
C ASP A 311 -6.00 2.03 -10.55
N GLN A 312 -7.07 2.64 -11.01
CA GLN A 312 -8.27 2.86 -10.24
C GLN A 312 -9.45 2.13 -10.89
N LEU A 313 -10.13 1.31 -10.07
CA LEU A 313 -11.39 0.75 -10.48
C LEU A 313 -12.46 1.85 -10.53
N PRO A 314 -13.10 2.10 -11.67
CA PRO A 314 -14.24 3.00 -11.71
C PRO A 314 -15.35 2.56 -10.74
N PRO A 315 -16.10 3.48 -10.12
CA PRO A 315 -17.17 3.11 -9.19
C PRO A 315 -18.17 2.11 -9.75
N SER A 316 -18.39 2.11 -11.07
CA SER A 316 -19.26 1.13 -11.74
C SER A 316 -18.78 -0.32 -11.61
N GLY A 317 -17.53 -0.56 -11.21
CA GLY A 317 -16.94 -1.90 -11.11
C GLY A 317 -16.42 -2.47 -12.43
N GLN A 318 -16.48 -1.72 -13.53
CA GLN A 318 -15.97 -2.13 -14.84
C GLN A 318 -14.60 -1.51 -15.10
N LEU A 319 -13.61 -2.35 -15.43
CA LEU A 319 -12.28 -1.90 -15.80
C LEU A 319 -12.29 -1.10 -17.11
N ASP A 320 -11.40 -0.12 -17.19
CA ASP A 320 -11.19 0.69 -18.39
C ASP A 320 -10.39 -0.11 -19.44
N LYS A 321 -11.07 -0.60 -20.46
CA LYS A 321 -10.47 -1.45 -21.50
C LYS A 321 -9.35 -0.77 -22.27
N ASP A 322 -9.44 0.55 -22.48
CA ASP A 322 -8.40 1.30 -23.20
C ASP A 322 -7.13 1.37 -22.35
N MET A 323 -7.27 1.63 -21.05
CA MET A 323 -6.14 1.60 -20.11
C MET A 323 -5.53 0.19 -20.00
N TYR A 324 -6.35 -0.85 -19.96
CA TYR A 324 -5.85 -2.24 -19.94
C TYR A 324 -5.25 -2.69 -21.28
N GLY A 325 -5.57 -2.01 -22.37
CA GLY A 325 -4.82 -2.12 -23.63
C GLY A 325 -3.38 -1.63 -23.45
N VAL A 326 -3.19 -0.44 -22.86
CA VAL A 326 -1.88 0.13 -22.59
C VAL A 326 -1.09 -0.70 -21.58
N ILE A 327 -1.69 -1.06 -20.43
CA ILE A 327 -1.05 -1.91 -19.41
C ILE A 327 -0.64 -3.25 -20.02
N GLY A 328 -1.51 -3.84 -20.84
CA GLY A 328 -1.26 -5.11 -21.52
C GLY A 328 -0.06 -5.06 -22.46
N ASP A 329 0.10 -3.97 -23.23
CA ASP A 329 1.25 -3.76 -24.11
C ASP A 329 2.56 -3.59 -23.31
N VAL A 330 2.53 -2.84 -22.21
CA VAL A 330 3.68 -2.70 -21.29
C VAL A 330 4.04 -4.06 -20.68
N PHE A 331 3.07 -4.78 -20.13
CA PHE A 331 3.32 -6.06 -19.46
C PHE A 331 3.70 -7.18 -20.43
N ARG A 332 3.26 -7.13 -21.68
CA ARG A 332 3.78 -8.04 -22.73
C ARG A 332 5.27 -7.83 -22.93
N GLN A 333 5.72 -6.57 -23.00
CA GLN A 333 7.15 -6.24 -23.14
C GLN A 333 7.95 -6.58 -21.87
N VAL A 334 7.38 -6.38 -20.68
CA VAL A 334 7.97 -6.84 -19.41
C VAL A 334 8.19 -8.35 -19.45
N LYS A 335 7.16 -9.12 -19.81
CA LYS A 335 7.22 -10.58 -19.93
C LYS A 335 8.32 -11.07 -20.87
N GLU A 336 8.53 -10.38 -22.00
CA GLU A 336 9.61 -10.69 -22.93
C GLU A 336 11.01 -10.48 -22.33
N LYS A 337 11.14 -9.56 -21.34
CA LYS A 337 12.40 -9.21 -20.68
C LYS A 337 12.67 -10.02 -19.40
N GLU A 338 11.66 -10.59 -18.77
CA GLU A 338 11.77 -11.35 -17.53
C GLU A 338 12.91 -12.40 -17.53
N PRO A 339 13.08 -13.22 -18.58
CA PRO A 339 14.15 -14.23 -18.58
C PRO A 339 15.56 -13.66 -18.45
N TRP A 340 15.75 -12.36 -18.75
CA TRP A 340 17.03 -11.66 -18.64
C TRP A 340 17.21 -10.99 -17.27
N CYS A 341 16.17 -10.93 -16.47
CA CYS A 341 16.12 -10.22 -15.19
C CYS A 341 15.93 -11.18 -13.99
N GLU A 342 15.69 -12.47 -14.23
CA GLU A 342 15.60 -13.47 -13.17
C GLU A 342 17.00 -13.83 -12.65
N ASP A 343 17.11 -14.03 -11.32
CA ASP A 343 18.32 -14.46 -10.62
C ASP A 343 19.58 -13.58 -10.88
N VAL A 344 19.36 -12.31 -11.16
CA VAL A 344 20.45 -11.36 -11.43
C VAL A 344 21.09 -10.87 -10.14
N THR A 345 22.40 -10.63 -10.21
CA THR A 345 23.17 -10.00 -9.13
C THR A 345 23.64 -8.62 -9.56
N ALA A 346 23.40 -7.63 -8.74
CA ALA A 346 23.86 -6.27 -9.02
C ALA A 346 25.40 -6.20 -9.01
N LEU A 347 25.97 -5.66 -10.08
CA LEU A 347 27.38 -5.26 -10.07
C LEU A 347 27.48 -3.87 -9.43
N SER A 348 28.22 -3.76 -8.35
CA SER A 348 28.37 -2.52 -7.61
C SER A 348 29.86 -2.17 -7.44
N GLU A 349 30.28 -1.08 -8.05
CA GLU A 349 31.66 -0.58 -7.99
C GLU A 349 31.84 0.46 -6.87
N MET A 350 30.74 1.08 -6.45
CA MET A 350 30.72 2.13 -5.42
C MET A 350 29.60 1.91 -4.43
N ALA A 351 29.79 2.37 -3.19
CA ALA A 351 28.76 2.41 -2.16
C ALA A 351 28.47 3.86 -1.78
N VAL A 352 27.19 4.17 -1.62
CA VAL A 352 26.70 5.45 -1.12
C VAL A 352 26.19 5.23 0.30
N PHE A 353 26.69 6.05 1.23
CA PHE A 353 26.18 6.07 2.60
C PHE A 353 24.80 6.71 2.62
N ASN A 354 23.79 5.97 3.10
CA ASN A 354 22.45 6.52 3.27
C ASN A 354 22.32 7.13 4.68
N PRO A 355 22.15 8.44 4.81
CA PRO A 355 22.04 9.11 6.11
C PRO A 355 20.66 8.93 6.76
N GLU A 356 19.71 8.31 6.09
CA GLU A 356 18.33 8.13 6.58
C GLU A 356 18.27 7.38 7.92
N GLU A 357 19.17 6.44 8.15
CA GLU A 357 19.27 5.71 9.42
C GLU A 357 19.42 6.66 10.62
N PHE A 358 20.10 7.80 10.44
CA PHE A 358 20.41 8.75 11.50
C PHE A 358 19.42 9.91 11.58
N TYR A 359 18.96 10.39 10.43
CA TYR A 359 18.13 11.60 10.34
C TYR A 359 16.65 11.29 10.05
N GLY A 360 16.34 10.03 9.71
CA GLY A 360 15.05 9.63 9.16
C GLY A 360 14.88 10.07 7.71
N GLY A 361 13.99 9.39 7.00
CA GLY A 361 13.50 9.82 5.68
C GLY A 361 12.40 10.86 5.84
N ALA A 362 12.23 11.71 4.83
CA ALA A 362 10.99 12.47 4.72
C ALA A 362 9.84 11.50 4.39
N PRO A 363 8.64 11.69 4.95
CA PRO A 363 7.50 10.86 4.60
C PRO A 363 7.29 10.82 3.09
N GLY A 364 7.29 9.63 2.51
CA GLY A 364 7.04 9.41 1.09
C GLY A 364 8.16 9.77 0.12
N THR A 365 9.39 10.04 0.58
CA THR A 365 10.52 10.36 -0.31
C THR A 365 11.85 9.85 0.21
N VAL A 366 12.79 9.60 -0.70
CA VAL A 366 14.18 9.31 -0.35
C VAL A 366 14.89 10.54 0.21
N ASN A 367 15.97 10.31 0.94
CA ASN A 367 16.79 11.40 1.45
C ASN A 367 17.40 12.21 0.29
N PRO A 368 17.22 13.56 0.22
CA PRO A 368 17.70 14.38 -0.89
C PRO A 368 19.21 14.33 -1.13
N HIS A 369 20.01 14.10 -0.08
CA HIS A 369 21.48 13.96 -0.23
C HIS A 369 21.83 12.63 -0.90
N ALA A 370 21.16 11.54 -0.52
CA ALA A 370 21.34 10.24 -1.19
C ALA A 370 20.89 10.31 -2.65
N GLU A 371 19.78 10.98 -2.92
CA GLU A 371 19.28 11.22 -4.29
C GLU A 371 20.31 11.98 -5.12
N GLY A 372 20.84 13.11 -4.61
CA GLY A 372 21.82 13.94 -5.31
C GLY A 372 23.09 13.17 -5.64
N VAL A 373 23.63 12.39 -4.70
CA VAL A 373 24.82 11.56 -4.95
C VAL A 373 24.54 10.46 -5.97
N CYS A 374 23.40 9.75 -5.86
CA CYS A 374 23.03 8.73 -6.83
C CYS A 374 22.86 9.30 -8.24
N ARG A 375 22.30 10.50 -8.36
CA ARG A 375 22.17 11.20 -9.66
C ARG A 375 23.54 11.49 -10.26
N MET A 376 24.48 12.04 -9.49
CA MET A 376 25.86 12.30 -9.98
C MET A 376 26.60 11.03 -10.39
N LEU A 377 26.29 9.89 -9.80
CA LEU A 377 26.94 8.61 -10.14
C LEU A 377 26.31 7.91 -11.33
N GLN A 378 25.10 8.33 -11.75
CA GLN A 378 24.42 7.81 -12.94
C GLN A 378 24.76 8.57 -14.21
N GLU A 379 25.14 9.85 -14.09
CA GLU A 379 25.61 10.71 -15.19
C GLU A 379 27.10 10.48 -15.48
#